data_0d446f2ffe435df8295026989fcad932
#
_entry.id   0d446f2ffe435df8295026989fcad932
#
_cell.length_a   1.000
_cell.length_b   1.000
_cell.length_c   1.000
_cell.angle_alpha   90.00
_cell.angle_beta   90.00
_cell.angle_gamma   90.00
#
_symmetry.space_group_name_H-M   'P 1'
#
loop_
_entity.id
_entity.type
_entity.pdbx_description
1 polymer ?
#
loop_
_entity_poly.entity_id
_entity_poly.type
_entity_poly.pdbx_seq_one_letter_code
_entity_poly.pdbx_strand_id
1 'polypeptide(L)'
;MLGMGNQRVLARDLSVPKMSLARIRESLPFEVQEMLPIPVADALLDFYPVSESEGENGPVVNGLLIAAVKSAVLANVKATQLAGLMTVDVDLIPFALTRILVSRPGIAGTVALVDIGGSTTSVVIATNGVPQFVRIIATGGDDISRALQDELKSTPEQAESAKCGLGLATGTVPEADKRAVEVIYKIASEQLTSLRNTISYFVNTRPTNPVGQIVLSGRGGQLRGLPEALAEMTRMPVVVGDPFVTVGLARDVDANDLRLSGSTFAVALGLALGSAA
;
A
#
# COMPACT_ATOMS: atom_id res chain seq x y z
N MET A 1 8.06 -16.57 1.28
CA MET A 1 7.85 -15.36 2.12
C MET A 1 6.37 -15.14 2.37
N LEU A 2 6.03 -14.47 3.48
CA LEU A 2 4.67 -14.14 3.86
C LEU A 2 4.54 -12.62 3.91
N GLY A 3 3.46 -12.06 3.32
CA GLY A 3 3.24 -10.61 3.30
C GLY A 3 2.29 -10.15 4.40
N MET A 4 2.63 -9.05 5.07
CA MET A 4 1.78 -8.34 6.02
C MET A 4 1.48 -6.93 5.52
N GLY A 5 0.21 -6.50 5.53
CA GLY A 5 -0.18 -5.19 4.99
C GLY A 5 -1.61 -4.78 5.38
N ASN A 6 -2.07 -5.25 6.54
CA ASN A 6 -3.38 -4.89 7.08
C ASN A 6 -3.27 -3.84 8.20
N GLN A 7 -4.39 -3.45 8.78
CA GLN A 7 -4.49 -2.48 9.88
C GLN A 7 -3.74 -2.86 11.17
N ARG A 8 -3.21 -4.09 11.26
CA ARG A 8 -2.43 -4.58 12.39
C ARG A 8 -0.93 -4.35 12.21
N VAL A 9 -0.56 -3.58 11.19
CA VAL A 9 0.81 -3.10 10.94
C VAL A 9 0.81 -1.59 10.96
N LEU A 10 1.73 -1.02 11.72
CA LEU A 10 2.01 0.40 11.81
C LEU A 10 3.39 0.67 11.21
N ALA A 11 3.48 1.70 10.38
CA ALA A 11 4.76 2.25 9.95
C ALA A 11 4.80 3.73 10.36
N ARG A 12 5.91 4.17 10.97
CA ARG A 12 6.14 5.55 11.41
C ARG A 12 7.57 5.98 11.20
N ASP A 13 7.77 7.26 10.96
CA ASP A 13 9.10 7.87 10.97
C ASP A 13 9.71 7.73 12.36
N LEU A 14 10.98 7.34 12.41
CA LEU A 14 11.77 7.23 13.62
C LEU A 14 13.22 7.66 13.33
N SER A 15 13.78 8.49 14.19
CA SER A 15 15.20 8.84 14.17
C SER A 15 15.86 8.28 15.42
N VAL A 16 16.93 7.55 15.27
CA VAL A 16 17.67 6.91 16.38
C VAL A 16 19.14 7.28 16.30
N PRO A 17 19.87 7.30 17.42
CA PRO A 17 21.32 7.50 17.41
C PRO A 17 22.01 6.53 16.45
N LYS A 18 23.05 6.99 15.74
CA LYS A 18 23.77 6.15 14.78
C LYS A 18 24.49 5.03 15.49
N MET A 19 24.09 3.80 15.20
CA MET A 19 24.69 2.56 15.67
C MET A 19 24.46 1.43 14.67
N SER A 20 24.95 0.23 14.92
CA SER A 20 24.68 -0.92 14.05
C SER A 20 23.17 -1.25 14.05
N LEU A 21 22.66 -1.76 12.91
CA LEU A 21 21.25 -2.12 12.78
C LEU A 21 20.81 -3.14 13.85
N ALA A 22 21.68 -4.07 14.22
CA ALA A 22 21.41 -5.03 15.29
C ALA A 22 21.15 -4.32 16.63
N ARG A 23 21.97 -3.33 16.99
CA ARG A 23 21.80 -2.54 18.21
C ARG A 23 20.54 -1.66 18.16
N ILE A 24 20.25 -1.07 16.98
CA ILE A 24 19.00 -0.33 16.80
C ILE A 24 17.81 -1.24 17.11
N ARG A 25 17.76 -2.44 16.53
CA ARG A 25 16.68 -3.42 16.76
C ARG A 25 16.55 -3.83 18.23
N GLU A 26 17.66 -3.98 18.94
CA GLU A 26 17.67 -4.28 20.38
C GLU A 26 17.13 -3.13 21.23
N SER A 27 17.36 -1.87 20.83
CA SER A 27 16.90 -0.68 21.58
C SER A 27 15.43 -0.31 21.27
N LEU A 28 14.88 -0.72 20.13
CA LEU A 28 13.52 -0.36 19.71
C LEU A 28 12.47 -0.52 20.81
N PRO A 29 12.40 -1.64 21.56
CA PRO A 29 11.39 -1.81 22.61
C PRO A 29 11.36 -0.69 23.66
N PHE A 30 12.50 -0.07 23.91
CA PHE A 30 12.64 1.02 24.88
C PHE A 30 12.32 2.39 24.25
N GLU A 31 12.77 2.61 23.01
CA GLU A 31 12.62 3.86 22.28
C GLU A 31 11.17 4.16 21.85
N VAL A 32 10.37 3.10 21.61
CA VAL A 32 9.06 3.25 20.96
C VAL A 32 7.87 2.96 21.87
N GLN A 33 8.10 2.75 23.16
CA GLN A 33 7.06 2.35 24.10
C GLN A 33 5.85 3.29 24.11
N GLU A 34 6.09 4.61 24.06
CA GLU A 34 5.05 5.63 24.05
C GLU A 34 4.45 5.90 22.66
N MET A 35 5.10 5.39 21.61
CA MET A 35 4.66 5.60 20.22
C MET A 35 3.65 4.56 19.73
N LEU A 36 3.54 3.43 20.42
CA LEU A 36 2.72 2.30 19.99
C LEU A 36 1.32 2.36 20.62
N PRO A 37 0.26 2.06 19.85
CA PRO A 37 -1.10 1.96 20.38
C PRO A 37 -1.36 0.63 21.11
N ILE A 38 -0.36 -0.25 21.20
CA ILE A 38 -0.41 -1.56 21.85
C ILE A 38 0.83 -1.76 22.74
N PRO A 39 0.78 -2.63 23.75
CA PRO A 39 1.96 -2.97 24.52
C PRO A 39 3.10 -3.50 23.64
N VAL A 40 4.32 -3.08 23.94
CA VAL A 40 5.53 -3.53 23.20
C VAL A 40 5.67 -5.05 23.19
N ALA A 41 5.28 -5.73 24.27
CA ALA A 41 5.32 -7.19 24.38
C ALA A 41 4.41 -7.90 23.34
N ASP A 42 3.36 -7.21 22.87
CA ASP A 42 2.41 -7.69 21.88
C ASP A 42 2.75 -7.26 20.45
N ALA A 43 3.86 -6.54 20.27
CA ALA A 43 4.36 -6.07 18.99
C ALA A 43 5.59 -6.88 18.53
N LEU A 44 5.70 -7.08 17.21
CA LEU A 44 6.96 -7.37 16.53
C LEU A 44 7.46 -6.07 15.93
N LEU A 45 8.69 -5.71 16.25
CA LEU A 45 9.31 -4.45 15.88
C LEU A 45 10.44 -4.68 14.90
N ASP A 46 10.56 -3.82 13.90
CA ASP A 46 11.71 -3.71 13.02
C ASP A 46 11.97 -2.26 12.64
N PHE A 47 13.18 -1.99 12.18
CA PHE A 47 13.61 -0.69 11.73
C PHE A 47 14.19 -0.77 10.32
N TYR A 48 13.61 0.00 9.41
CA TYR A 48 14.09 0.16 8.04
C TYR A 48 14.87 1.47 7.92
N PRO A 49 16.21 1.44 7.81
CA PRO A 49 17.02 2.65 7.69
C PRO A 49 16.82 3.30 6.32
N VAL A 50 16.70 4.62 6.28
CA VAL A 50 16.47 5.42 5.08
C VAL A 50 17.63 6.35 4.77
N SER A 51 18.09 7.11 5.77
CA SER A 51 19.16 8.10 5.61
C SER A 51 19.89 8.36 6.93
N GLU A 52 21.03 9.02 6.83
CA GLU A 52 21.77 9.54 8.00
C GLU A 52 21.74 11.06 7.99
N SER A 53 21.73 11.67 9.17
CA SER A 53 21.80 13.12 9.35
C SER A 53 22.47 13.47 10.69
N GLU A 54 22.85 14.75 10.86
CA GLU A 54 23.28 15.25 12.15
C GLU A 54 22.05 15.62 13.00
N GLY A 55 21.98 15.08 14.19
CA GLY A 55 20.98 15.42 15.21
C GLY A 55 21.57 16.32 16.30
N GLU A 56 20.75 16.75 17.24
CA GLU A 56 21.18 17.63 18.34
C GLU A 56 22.28 17.00 19.23
N ASN A 57 22.26 15.68 19.39
CA ASN A 57 23.19 14.93 20.24
C ASN A 57 24.19 14.07 19.45
N GLY A 58 24.43 14.39 18.17
CA GLY A 58 25.34 13.65 17.29
C GLY A 58 24.63 12.98 16.13
N PRO A 59 25.34 12.15 15.35
CA PRO A 59 24.80 11.55 14.15
C PRO A 59 23.63 10.58 14.43
N VAL A 60 22.59 10.68 13.62
CA VAL A 60 21.38 9.86 13.70
C VAL A 60 21.11 9.09 12.42
N VAL A 61 20.43 7.97 12.53
CA VAL A 61 19.83 7.23 11.41
C VAL A 61 18.34 7.52 11.40
N ASN A 62 17.86 8.09 10.30
CA ASN A 62 16.43 8.28 10.04
C ASN A 62 15.90 7.06 9.31
N GLY A 63 14.73 6.59 9.68
CA GLY A 63 14.14 5.41 9.07
C GLY A 63 12.67 5.26 9.40
N LEU A 64 12.17 4.09 9.07
CA LEU A 64 10.80 3.71 9.36
C LEU A 64 10.78 2.65 10.47
N LEU A 65 10.14 2.97 11.59
CA LEU A 65 9.69 1.99 12.56
C LEU A 65 8.57 1.17 11.94
N ILE A 66 8.71 -0.14 11.92
CA ILE A 66 7.66 -1.09 11.56
C ILE A 66 7.23 -1.82 12.83
N ALA A 67 5.96 -1.74 13.16
CA ALA A 67 5.38 -2.46 14.30
C ALA A 67 4.19 -3.29 13.82
N ALA A 68 4.22 -4.58 14.05
CA ALA A 68 3.14 -5.51 13.70
C ALA A 68 2.58 -6.18 14.95
N VAL A 69 1.26 -6.37 15.01
CA VAL A 69 0.61 -7.14 16.09
C VAL A 69 1.10 -8.58 16.03
N LYS A 70 1.82 -9.01 17.06
CA LYS A 70 2.51 -10.32 17.13
C LYS A 70 1.56 -11.48 16.90
N SER A 71 0.37 -11.47 17.52
CA SER A 71 -0.62 -12.54 17.35
C SER A 71 -1.11 -12.67 15.91
N ALA A 72 -1.22 -11.56 15.17
CA ALA A 72 -1.63 -11.58 13.77
C ALA A 72 -0.56 -12.20 12.86
N VAL A 73 0.71 -11.87 13.08
CA VAL A 73 1.83 -12.46 12.33
C VAL A 73 1.91 -13.95 12.61
N LEU A 74 1.85 -14.35 13.90
CA LEU A 74 1.92 -15.77 14.29
C LEU A 74 0.74 -16.58 13.76
N ALA A 75 -0.47 -16.01 13.71
CA ALA A 75 -1.64 -16.66 13.11
C ALA A 75 -1.42 -16.96 11.62
N ASN A 76 -0.88 -16.00 10.86
CA ASN A 76 -0.56 -16.19 9.45
C ASN A 76 0.56 -17.24 9.24
N VAL A 77 1.62 -17.20 10.05
CA VAL A 77 2.68 -18.23 10.05
C VAL A 77 2.09 -19.61 10.35
N LYS A 78 1.20 -19.69 11.33
CA LYS A 78 0.52 -20.94 11.65
C LYS A 78 -0.35 -21.47 10.50
N ALA A 79 -1.06 -20.57 9.80
CA ALA A 79 -1.86 -20.95 8.64
C ALA A 79 -1.00 -21.55 7.52
N THR A 80 0.17 -20.96 7.23
CA THR A 80 1.11 -21.52 6.22
C THR A 80 1.67 -22.86 6.66
N GLN A 81 2.00 -23.03 7.94
CA GLN A 81 2.45 -24.31 8.49
C GLN A 81 1.38 -25.40 8.36
N LEU A 82 0.12 -25.08 8.65
CA LEU A 82 -1.00 -26.02 8.48
C LEU A 82 -1.24 -26.42 7.02
N ALA A 83 -0.89 -25.53 6.07
CA ALA A 83 -0.89 -25.84 4.65
C ALA A 83 0.35 -26.62 4.17
N GLY A 84 1.22 -27.07 5.08
CA GLY A 84 2.45 -27.79 4.74
C GLY A 84 3.58 -26.91 4.19
N LEU A 85 3.49 -25.59 4.35
CA LEU A 85 4.47 -24.62 3.88
C LEU A 85 5.32 -24.10 5.04
N MET A 86 6.62 -23.93 4.79
CA MET A 86 7.53 -23.29 5.74
C MET A 86 7.67 -21.81 5.42
N THR A 87 7.32 -20.95 6.38
CA THR A 87 7.56 -19.51 6.27
C THR A 87 9.04 -19.23 6.54
N VAL A 88 9.76 -18.75 5.53
CA VAL A 88 11.19 -18.37 5.66
C VAL A 88 11.35 -16.96 6.17
N ASP A 89 10.45 -16.05 5.83
CA ASP A 89 10.46 -14.66 6.27
C ASP A 89 9.09 -14.03 6.18
N VAL A 90 8.89 -12.87 6.87
CA VAL A 90 7.68 -12.06 6.85
C VAL A 90 8.05 -10.64 6.42
N ASP A 91 7.49 -10.19 5.32
CA ASP A 91 7.77 -8.88 4.73
C ASP A 91 6.54 -7.96 4.75
N LEU A 92 6.77 -6.67 4.67
CA LEU A 92 5.71 -5.68 4.56
C LEU A 92 5.21 -5.59 3.11
N ILE A 93 3.92 -5.84 2.87
CA ILE A 93 3.31 -5.77 1.53
C ILE A 93 3.64 -4.45 0.81
N PRO A 94 3.54 -3.26 1.42
CA PRO A 94 4.01 -2.01 0.83
C PRO A 94 5.45 -2.03 0.32
N PHE A 95 6.37 -2.71 1.01
CA PHE A 95 7.76 -2.85 0.56
C PHE A 95 7.89 -3.80 -0.62
N ALA A 96 7.18 -4.93 -0.57
CA ALA A 96 7.12 -5.87 -1.68
C ALA A 96 6.60 -5.21 -2.97
N LEU A 97 5.52 -4.43 -2.86
CA LEU A 97 4.96 -3.66 -3.98
C LEU A 97 5.93 -2.59 -4.48
N THR A 98 6.59 -1.86 -3.58
CA THR A 98 7.62 -0.87 -3.98
C THR A 98 8.75 -1.54 -4.76
N ARG A 99 9.18 -2.72 -4.35
CA ARG A 99 10.25 -3.48 -5.01
C ARG A 99 9.92 -3.82 -6.45
N ILE A 100 8.71 -4.31 -6.72
CA ILE A 100 8.31 -4.76 -8.06
C ILE A 100 7.81 -3.62 -8.96
N LEU A 101 7.13 -2.60 -8.40
CA LEU A 101 6.48 -1.55 -9.19
C LEU A 101 7.29 -0.25 -9.30
N VAL A 102 8.27 -0.04 -8.43
CA VAL A 102 9.05 1.21 -8.39
C VAL A 102 10.55 0.97 -8.49
N SER A 103 11.10 0.18 -7.55
CA SER A 103 12.56 0.00 -7.45
C SER A 103 13.12 -0.77 -8.64
N ARG A 104 12.50 -1.89 -8.98
CA ARG A 104 12.98 -2.76 -10.06
C ARG A 104 12.80 -2.17 -11.46
N PRO A 105 11.71 -1.47 -11.78
CA PRO A 105 11.61 -0.68 -13.00
C PRO A 105 12.57 0.53 -13.05
N GLY A 106 13.18 0.90 -11.93
CA GLY A 106 14.14 2.01 -11.87
C GLY A 106 13.49 3.38 -12.01
N ILE A 107 12.28 3.57 -11.46
CA ILE A 107 11.59 4.86 -11.54
C ILE A 107 12.38 5.90 -10.74
N ALA A 108 12.90 6.90 -11.44
CA ALA A 108 13.70 7.96 -10.85
C ALA A 108 12.84 9.00 -10.11
N GLY A 109 13.45 9.70 -9.14
CA GLY A 109 12.82 10.75 -8.37
C GLY A 109 11.92 10.20 -7.25
N THR A 110 11.00 11.05 -6.79
CA THR A 110 10.06 10.68 -5.72
C THR A 110 8.70 10.37 -6.32
N VAL A 111 8.15 9.20 -5.99
CA VAL A 111 6.86 8.71 -6.47
C VAL A 111 5.96 8.30 -5.30
N ALA A 112 4.66 8.45 -5.48
CA ALA A 112 3.67 7.89 -4.57
C ALA A 112 3.14 6.57 -5.16
N LEU A 113 3.47 5.44 -4.57
CA LEU A 113 2.84 4.16 -4.87
C LEU A 113 1.58 4.06 -4.04
N VAL A 114 0.44 3.94 -4.70
CA VAL A 114 -0.89 3.80 -4.09
C VAL A 114 -1.46 2.44 -4.48
N ASP A 115 -1.65 1.57 -3.51
CA ASP A 115 -2.25 0.25 -3.72
C ASP A 115 -3.62 0.20 -3.06
N ILE A 116 -4.68 0.17 -3.86
CA ILE A 116 -6.06 0.10 -3.38
C ILE A 116 -6.53 -1.35 -3.43
N GLY A 117 -6.50 -2.00 -2.28
CA GLY A 117 -7.01 -3.36 -2.10
C GLY A 117 -8.52 -3.42 -1.88
N GLY A 118 -9.01 -4.57 -1.38
CA GLY A 118 -10.40 -4.73 -0.97
C GLY A 118 -10.73 -3.94 0.30
N SER A 119 -10.02 -4.19 1.38
CA SER A 119 -10.29 -3.62 2.71
C SER A 119 -9.25 -2.62 3.21
N THR A 120 -8.16 -2.45 2.49
CA THR A 120 -7.07 -1.52 2.85
C THR A 120 -6.52 -0.82 1.64
N THR A 121 -6.03 0.40 1.84
CA THR A 121 -5.25 1.14 0.86
C THR A 121 -3.89 1.45 1.46
N SER A 122 -2.82 1.10 0.76
CA SER A 122 -1.45 1.40 1.15
C SER A 122 -0.92 2.56 0.32
N VAL A 123 -0.28 3.52 0.98
CA VAL A 123 0.45 4.62 0.34
C VAL A 123 1.91 4.51 0.74
N VAL A 124 2.79 4.38 -0.24
CA VAL A 124 4.25 4.44 -0.04
C VAL A 124 4.78 5.62 -0.83
N ILE A 125 5.50 6.51 -0.18
CA ILE A 125 6.30 7.48 -0.92
C ILE A 125 7.72 6.93 -0.98
N ALA A 126 8.23 6.75 -2.19
CA ALA A 126 9.57 6.23 -2.41
C ALA A 126 10.40 7.22 -3.25
N THR A 127 11.64 7.43 -2.85
CA THR A 127 12.61 8.25 -3.59
C THR A 127 13.68 7.35 -4.18
N ASN A 128 13.82 7.35 -5.51
CA ASN A 128 14.73 6.46 -6.24
C ASN A 128 14.59 4.99 -5.82
N GLY A 129 13.35 4.56 -5.63
CA GLY A 129 13.01 3.20 -5.24
C GLY A 129 13.15 2.86 -3.75
N VAL A 130 13.61 3.79 -2.92
CA VAL A 130 13.75 3.60 -1.46
C VAL A 130 12.52 4.16 -0.74
N PRO A 131 11.74 3.35 0.00
CA PRO A 131 10.63 3.82 0.80
C PRO A 131 11.05 4.88 1.82
N GLN A 132 10.36 6.03 1.78
CA GLN A 132 10.58 7.16 2.69
C GLN A 132 9.43 7.34 3.69
N PHE A 133 8.25 6.86 3.31
CA PHE A 133 7.03 6.99 4.08
C PHE A 133 6.08 5.86 3.71
N VAL A 134 5.40 5.31 4.71
CA VAL A 134 4.38 4.28 4.53
C VAL A 134 3.16 4.60 5.37
N ARG A 135 1.98 4.52 4.77
CA ARG A 135 0.70 4.60 5.47
C ARG A 135 -0.26 3.53 4.97
N ILE A 136 -0.86 2.81 5.90
CA ILE A 136 -1.92 1.84 5.62
C ILE A 136 -3.23 2.45 6.12
N ILE A 137 -4.19 2.61 5.22
CA ILE A 137 -5.50 3.19 5.47
C ILE A 137 -6.51 2.05 5.47
N ALA A 138 -7.41 2.05 6.46
CA ALA A 138 -8.41 1.01 6.68
C ALA A 138 -9.64 1.15 5.76
N THR A 139 -9.40 1.50 4.47
CA THR A 139 -10.46 1.64 3.45
C THR A 139 -9.98 1.02 2.14
N GLY A 140 -10.92 0.49 1.35
CA GLY A 140 -10.62 -0.12 0.06
C GLY A 140 -11.84 -0.24 -0.84
N GLY A 141 -11.73 -1.01 -1.91
CA GLY A 141 -12.81 -1.18 -2.88
C GLY A 141 -14.09 -1.82 -2.33
N ASP A 142 -13.97 -2.62 -1.26
CA ASP A 142 -15.10 -3.29 -0.62
C ASP A 142 -16.00 -2.31 0.14
N ASP A 143 -15.51 -1.13 0.52
CA ASP A 143 -16.32 -0.11 1.17
C ASP A 143 -17.42 0.41 0.23
N ILE A 144 -17.08 0.56 -1.06
CA ILE A 144 -18.06 0.92 -2.09
C ILE A 144 -19.10 -0.19 -2.24
N SER A 145 -18.67 -1.45 -2.33
CA SER A 145 -19.58 -2.59 -2.50
C SER A 145 -20.51 -2.74 -1.30
N ARG A 146 -20.01 -2.57 -0.07
CA ARG A 146 -20.82 -2.58 1.14
C ARG A 146 -21.84 -1.44 1.19
N ALA A 147 -21.39 -0.22 0.84
CA ALA A 147 -22.31 0.93 0.79
C ALA A 147 -23.43 0.74 -0.24
N LEU A 148 -23.13 0.14 -1.39
CA LEU A 148 -24.14 -0.22 -2.40
C LEU A 148 -25.12 -1.29 -1.90
N GLN A 149 -24.61 -2.34 -1.22
CA GLN A 149 -25.46 -3.36 -0.61
C GLN A 149 -26.44 -2.75 0.39
N ASP A 150 -25.94 -1.89 1.27
CA ASP A 150 -26.73 -1.27 2.33
C ASP A 150 -27.80 -0.33 1.77
N GLU A 151 -27.43 0.49 0.76
CA GLU A 151 -28.32 1.50 0.19
C GLU A 151 -29.38 0.91 -0.76
N LEU A 152 -28.94 -0.03 -1.63
CA LEU A 152 -29.80 -0.60 -2.66
C LEU A 152 -30.47 -1.92 -2.22
N LYS A 153 -30.16 -2.40 -1.00
CA LYS A 153 -30.62 -3.72 -0.51
C LYS A 153 -30.29 -4.86 -1.47
N SER A 154 -29.12 -4.74 -2.12
CA SER A 154 -28.65 -5.68 -3.15
C SER A 154 -27.80 -6.80 -2.57
N THR A 155 -27.62 -7.88 -3.34
CA THR A 155 -26.65 -8.92 -2.96
C THR A 155 -25.20 -8.43 -3.17
N PRO A 156 -24.20 -9.08 -2.53
CA PRO A 156 -22.79 -8.75 -2.75
C PRO A 156 -22.38 -8.75 -4.22
N GLU A 157 -22.86 -9.73 -4.99
CA GLU A 157 -22.56 -9.91 -6.41
C GLU A 157 -23.16 -8.78 -7.25
N GLN A 158 -24.41 -8.38 -6.93
CA GLN A 158 -25.08 -7.26 -7.60
C GLN A 158 -24.37 -5.94 -7.32
N ALA A 159 -23.99 -5.70 -6.06
CA ALA A 159 -23.23 -4.50 -5.67
C ALA A 159 -21.88 -4.42 -6.36
N GLU A 160 -21.15 -5.54 -6.43
CA GLU A 160 -19.85 -5.61 -7.11
C GLU A 160 -20.00 -5.38 -8.62
N SER A 161 -21.02 -5.99 -9.23
CA SER A 161 -21.34 -5.79 -10.66
C SER A 161 -21.69 -4.33 -10.96
N ALA A 162 -22.52 -3.69 -10.12
CA ALA A 162 -22.88 -2.29 -10.25
C ALA A 162 -21.64 -1.38 -10.11
N LYS A 163 -20.82 -1.62 -9.09
CA LYS A 163 -19.55 -0.89 -8.89
C LYS A 163 -18.64 -0.95 -10.11
N CYS A 164 -18.38 -2.17 -10.62
CA CYS A 164 -17.49 -2.36 -11.77
C CYS A 164 -18.10 -1.80 -13.07
N GLY A 165 -19.41 -1.95 -13.26
CA GLY A 165 -20.10 -1.48 -14.47
C GLY A 165 -20.24 0.04 -14.52
N LEU A 166 -20.61 0.67 -13.43
CA LEU A 166 -20.84 2.13 -13.36
C LEU A 166 -19.54 2.90 -13.14
N GLY A 167 -18.73 2.52 -12.18
CA GLY A 167 -17.53 3.26 -11.81
C GLY A 167 -17.83 4.72 -11.41
N LEU A 168 -16.87 5.59 -11.62
CA LEU A 168 -17.05 7.05 -11.59
C LEU A 168 -17.54 7.50 -12.97
N ALA A 169 -18.83 7.31 -13.24
CA ALA A 169 -19.42 7.61 -14.54
C ALA A 169 -19.36 9.12 -14.85
N THR A 170 -18.89 9.48 -16.06
CA THR A 170 -18.73 10.88 -16.49
C THR A 170 -19.77 11.32 -17.51
N GLY A 171 -20.75 10.48 -17.84
CA GLY A 171 -21.77 10.74 -18.86
C GLY A 171 -23.20 10.78 -18.30
N THR A 172 -24.18 10.71 -19.21
CA THR A 172 -25.60 10.61 -18.84
C THR A 172 -25.85 9.27 -18.15
N VAL A 173 -26.29 9.32 -16.91
CA VAL A 173 -26.61 8.15 -16.09
C VAL A 173 -28.10 7.85 -16.22
N PRO A 174 -28.51 6.61 -16.53
CA PRO A 174 -29.92 6.20 -16.49
C PRO A 174 -30.54 6.48 -15.11
N GLU A 175 -31.82 6.82 -15.10
CA GLU A 175 -32.53 7.15 -13.83
C GLU A 175 -32.41 6.02 -12.79
N ALA A 176 -32.50 4.77 -13.26
CA ALA A 176 -32.39 3.57 -12.41
C ALA A 176 -31.02 3.43 -11.72
N ASP A 177 -29.95 3.97 -12.31
CA ASP A 177 -28.59 3.84 -11.82
C ASP A 177 -28.12 5.06 -11.00
N LYS A 178 -28.86 6.16 -11.01
CA LYS A 178 -28.48 7.41 -10.33
C LYS A 178 -28.10 7.20 -8.87
N ARG A 179 -28.91 6.45 -8.15
CA ARG A 179 -28.66 6.18 -6.72
C ARG A 179 -27.37 5.41 -6.49
N ALA A 180 -27.10 4.40 -7.33
CA ALA A 180 -25.86 3.65 -7.26
C ALA A 180 -24.64 4.54 -7.55
N VAL A 181 -24.73 5.37 -8.56
CA VAL A 181 -23.67 6.32 -8.93
C VAL A 181 -23.41 7.32 -7.80
N GLU A 182 -24.42 7.87 -7.16
CA GLU A 182 -24.29 8.77 -6.00
C GLU A 182 -23.52 8.11 -4.86
N VAL A 183 -23.84 6.84 -4.54
CA VAL A 183 -23.15 6.06 -3.49
C VAL A 183 -21.68 5.85 -3.85
N ILE A 184 -21.40 5.42 -5.11
CA ILE A 184 -20.03 5.21 -5.58
C ILE A 184 -19.21 6.50 -5.48
N TYR A 185 -19.75 7.62 -5.97
CA TYR A 185 -19.09 8.93 -5.91
C TYR A 185 -18.80 9.38 -4.48
N LYS A 186 -19.75 9.21 -3.57
CA LYS A 186 -19.59 9.58 -2.16
C LYS A 186 -18.39 8.85 -1.55
N ILE A 187 -18.38 7.52 -1.60
CA ILE A 187 -17.32 6.72 -0.97
C ILE A 187 -15.98 6.91 -1.66
N ALA A 188 -15.95 6.93 -3.00
CA ALA A 188 -14.74 7.19 -3.75
C ALA A 188 -14.14 8.58 -3.47
N SER A 189 -14.97 9.63 -3.33
CA SER A 189 -14.50 10.97 -2.99
C SER A 189 -13.88 11.04 -1.60
N GLU A 190 -14.42 10.31 -0.62
CA GLU A 190 -13.85 10.18 0.71
C GLU A 190 -12.47 9.50 0.66
N GLN A 191 -12.35 8.39 -0.09
CA GLN A 191 -11.08 7.68 -0.31
C GLN A 191 -10.04 8.57 -1.00
N LEU A 192 -10.42 9.22 -2.11
CA LEU A 192 -9.54 10.13 -2.85
C LEU A 192 -9.07 11.31 -1.99
N THR A 193 -9.95 11.86 -1.15
CA THR A 193 -9.60 12.94 -0.20
C THR A 193 -8.58 12.44 0.82
N SER A 194 -8.74 11.23 1.35
CA SER A 194 -7.78 10.62 2.28
C SER A 194 -6.41 10.40 1.62
N LEU A 195 -6.39 9.94 0.38
CA LEU A 195 -5.17 9.77 -0.41
C LEU A 195 -4.45 11.10 -0.65
N ARG A 196 -5.18 12.11 -1.16
CA ARG A 196 -4.64 13.46 -1.36
C ARG A 196 -4.04 14.01 -0.07
N ASN A 197 -4.76 13.92 1.04
CA ASN A 197 -4.29 14.42 2.33
C ASN A 197 -3.03 13.69 2.80
N THR A 198 -2.94 12.39 2.57
CA THR A 198 -1.75 11.58 2.90
C THR A 198 -0.54 12.00 2.06
N ILE A 199 -0.70 12.18 0.76
CA ILE A 199 0.39 12.62 -0.13
C ILE A 199 0.80 14.07 0.21
N SER A 200 -0.18 14.96 0.42
CA SER A 200 0.07 16.35 0.79
C SER A 200 0.79 16.48 2.13
N TYR A 201 0.50 15.62 3.11
CA TYR A 201 1.23 15.58 4.37
C TYR A 201 2.72 15.35 4.13
N PHE A 202 3.08 14.35 3.31
CA PHE A 202 4.48 14.08 2.99
C PHE A 202 5.14 15.26 2.27
N VAL A 203 4.50 15.82 1.25
CA VAL A 203 5.04 16.96 0.48
C VAL A 203 5.29 18.17 1.39
N ASN A 204 4.36 18.46 2.30
CA ASN A 204 4.48 19.61 3.21
C ASN A 204 5.56 19.42 4.28
N THR A 205 5.78 18.18 4.73
CA THR A 205 6.80 17.87 5.74
C THR A 205 8.19 17.68 5.15
N ARG A 206 8.29 17.42 3.83
CA ARG A 206 9.55 17.16 3.11
C ARG A 206 9.59 17.91 1.76
N PRO A 207 9.65 19.25 1.78
CA PRO A 207 9.55 20.08 0.56
C PRO A 207 10.70 19.86 -0.44
N THR A 208 11.82 19.31 -0.01
CA THR A 208 12.97 18.98 -0.87
C THR A 208 12.74 17.74 -1.75
N ASN A 209 11.71 16.95 -1.47
CA ASN A 209 11.41 15.71 -2.17
C ASN A 209 10.02 15.76 -2.82
N PRO A 210 9.82 16.60 -3.86
CA PRO A 210 8.52 16.72 -4.51
C PRO A 210 8.11 15.40 -5.17
N VAL A 211 6.87 14.98 -4.93
CA VAL A 211 6.30 13.80 -5.58
C VAL A 211 5.98 14.14 -7.04
N GLY A 212 6.61 13.42 -7.98
CA GLY A 212 6.50 13.68 -9.42
C GLY A 212 5.35 12.95 -10.09
N GLN A 213 4.93 11.79 -9.56
CA GLN A 213 3.84 10.98 -10.12
C GLN A 213 3.29 10.00 -9.10
N ILE A 214 2.12 9.45 -9.42
CA ILE A 214 1.47 8.38 -8.67
C ILE A 214 1.54 7.09 -9.50
N VAL A 215 2.03 6.00 -8.89
CA VAL A 215 1.93 4.64 -9.42
C VAL A 215 0.75 3.97 -8.72
N LEU A 216 -0.31 3.65 -9.48
CA LEU A 216 -1.54 3.07 -8.95
C LEU A 216 -1.52 1.55 -9.12
N SER A 217 -1.88 0.84 -8.07
CA SER A 217 -1.98 -0.62 -8.02
C SER A 217 -3.23 -1.06 -7.27
N GLY A 218 -3.45 -2.38 -7.21
CA GLY A 218 -4.58 -2.99 -6.53
C GLY A 218 -5.87 -3.00 -7.35
N ARG A 219 -6.74 -3.96 -7.04
CA ARG A 219 -8.01 -4.14 -7.78
C ARG A 219 -8.97 -2.96 -7.58
N GLY A 220 -8.97 -2.34 -6.39
CA GLY A 220 -9.76 -1.14 -6.14
C GLY A 220 -9.33 0.04 -7.01
N GLY A 221 -8.03 0.12 -7.36
CA GLY A 221 -7.49 1.13 -8.26
C GLY A 221 -7.96 1.02 -9.72
N GLN A 222 -8.53 -0.12 -10.09
CA GLN A 222 -9.09 -0.37 -11.43
C GLN A 222 -10.54 0.14 -11.58
N LEU A 223 -11.12 0.75 -10.54
CA LEU A 223 -12.44 1.36 -10.65
C LEU A 223 -12.41 2.40 -11.78
N ARG A 224 -13.32 2.24 -12.74
CA ARG A 224 -13.40 3.11 -13.92
C ARG A 224 -13.53 4.57 -13.53
N GLY A 225 -12.69 5.46 -14.06
CA GLY A 225 -12.65 6.88 -13.76
C GLY A 225 -11.87 7.26 -12.50
N LEU A 226 -11.41 6.30 -11.70
CA LEU A 226 -10.67 6.59 -10.46
C LEU A 226 -9.24 7.10 -10.72
N PRO A 227 -8.48 6.55 -11.67
CA PRO A 227 -7.16 7.09 -12.02
C PRO A 227 -7.23 8.56 -12.45
N GLU A 228 -8.21 8.91 -13.28
CA GLU A 228 -8.44 10.26 -13.78
C GLU A 228 -8.83 11.21 -12.64
N ALA A 229 -9.77 10.78 -11.79
CA ALA A 229 -10.21 11.57 -10.63
C ALA A 229 -9.07 11.78 -9.62
N LEU A 230 -8.20 10.78 -9.42
CA LEU A 230 -7.01 10.89 -8.57
C LEU A 230 -6.00 11.89 -9.17
N ALA A 231 -5.77 11.82 -10.48
CA ALA A 231 -4.88 12.75 -11.19
C ALA A 231 -5.38 14.20 -11.09
N GLU A 232 -6.67 14.42 -11.31
CA GLU A 232 -7.30 15.73 -11.19
C GLU A 232 -7.20 16.28 -9.75
N MET A 233 -7.54 15.47 -8.75
CA MET A 233 -7.54 15.89 -7.35
C MET A 233 -6.15 16.19 -6.81
N THR A 234 -5.14 15.43 -7.22
CA THR A 234 -3.75 15.59 -6.75
C THR A 234 -2.91 16.50 -7.64
N ARG A 235 -3.36 16.77 -8.86
CA ARG A 235 -2.61 17.46 -9.92
C ARG A 235 -1.29 16.76 -10.26
N MET A 236 -1.26 15.44 -10.14
CA MET A 236 -0.10 14.60 -10.43
C MET A 236 -0.46 13.59 -11.52
N PRO A 237 0.47 13.25 -12.42
CA PRO A 237 0.26 12.15 -13.35
C PRO A 237 0.02 10.85 -12.59
N VAL A 238 -0.97 10.06 -13.01
CA VAL A 238 -1.27 8.73 -12.47
C VAL A 238 -0.99 7.70 -13.53
N VAL A 239 -0.16 6.72 -13.22
CA VAL A 239 0.16 5.59 -14.09
C VAL A 239 -0.22 4.29 -13.37
N VAL A 240 -0.77 3.34 -14.12
CA VAL A 240 -1.06 2.01 -13.56
C VAL A 240 0.23 1.21 -13.53
N GLY A 241 0.58 0.66 -12.37
CA GLY A 241 1.77 -0.18 -12.19
C GLY A 241 1.61 -1.53 -12.89
N ASP A 242 2.59 -1.90 -13.72
CA ASP A 242 2.67 -3.23 -14.36
C ASP A 242 3.77 -4.05 -13.67
N PRO A 243 3.44 -5.11 -12.91
CA PRO A 243 4.41 -5.92 -12.21
C PRO A 243 5.24 -6.83 -13.14
N PHE A 244 4.89 -6.90 -14.42
CA PHE A 244 5.57 -7.78 -15.40
C PHE A 244 6.63 -7.06 -16.23
N VAL A 245 6.81 -5.75 -16.06
CA VAL A 245 7.81 -4.96 -16.84
C VAL A 245 9.23 -5.55 -16.72
N THR A 246 9.58 -6.09 -15.56
CA THR A 246 10.92 -6.61 -15.27
C THR A 246 10.94 -8.12 -14.99
N VAL A 247 9.85 -8.81 -15.29
CA VAL A 247 9.71 -10.26 -15.06
C VAL A 247 9.64 -10.98 -16.41
N GLY A 248 10.49 -11.98 -16.58
CA GLY A 248 10.42 -12.86 -17.75
C GLY A 248 9.24 -13.83 -17.61
N LEU A 249 8.40 -13.89 -18.62
CA LEU A 249 7.28 -14.85 -18.68
C LEU A 249 7.71 -16.13 -19.39
N ALA A 250 7.21 -17.28 -18.94
CA ALA A 250 7.38 -18.54 -19.64
C ALA A 250 6.65 -18.52 -21.00
N ARG A 251 7.12 -19.31 -21.97
CA ARG A 251 6.63 -19.26 -23.35
C ARG A 251 5.18 -19.69 -23.51
N ASP A 252 4.67 -20.48 -22.59
CA ASP A 252 3.30 -21.02 -22.54
C ASP A 252 2.31 -20.13 -21.81
N VAL A 253 2.76 -18.97 -21.33
CA VAL A 253 1.93 -18.00 -20.58
C VAL A 253 1.48 -16.89 -21.51
N ASP A 254 0.16 -16.65 -21.60
CA ASP A 254 -0.38 -15.50 -22.33
C ASP A 254 -0.14 -14.20 -21.53
N ALA A 255 0.70 -13.35 -22.10
CA ALA A 255 1.04 -12.06 -21.47
C ALA A 255 -0.16 -11.11 -21.36
N ASN A 256 -1.15 -11.20 -22.24
CA ASN A 256 -2.32 -10.32 -22.23
C ASN A 256 -3.27 -10.71 -21.08
N ASP A 257 -3.53 -12.01 -20.90
CA ASP A 257 -4.36 -12.49 -19.79
C ASP A 257 -3.74 -12.18 -18.44
N LEU A 258 -2.41 -12.29 -18.34
CA LEU A 258 -1.70 -11.90 -17.10
C LEU A 258 -1.77 -10.40 -16.84
N ARG A 259 -1.64 -9.55 -17.84
CA ARG A 259 -1.71 -8.10 -17.65
C ARG A 259 -3.07 -7.61 -17.19
N LEU A 260 -4.15 -8.23 -17.67
CA LEU A 260 -5.51 -7.96 -17.18
C LEU A 260 -5.67 -8.26 -15.68
N SER A 261 -4.89 -9.20 -15.18
CA SER A 261 -4.86 -9.60 -13.76
C SER A 261 -3.63 -9.11 -13.01
N GLY A 262 -2.85 -8.22 -13.60
CA GLY A 262 -1.49 -7.84 -13.13
C GLY A 262 -1.44 -7.41 -11.67
N SER A 263 -2.38 -6.59 -11.21
CA SER A 263 -2.45 -6.14 -9.82
C SER A 263 -2.62 -7.30 -8.82
N THR A 264 -3.20 -8.42 -9.23
CA THR A 264 -3.39 -9.61 -8.37
C THR A 264 -2.06 -10.31 -8.06
N PHE A 265 -1.10 -10.25 -8.99
CA PHE A 265 0.21 -10.91 -8.84
C PHE A 265 1.29 -10.00 -8.24
N ALA A 266 1.08 -8.69 -8.20
CA ALA A 266 2.10 -7.72 -7.80
C ALA A 266 2.69 -8.00 -6.42
N VAL A 267 1.86 -8.32 -5.43
CA VAL A 267 2.30 -8.66 -4.06
C VAL A 267 3.15 -9.93 -4.07
N ALA A 268 2.66 -10.98 -4.72
CA ALA A 268 3.36 -12.27 -4.76
C ALA A 268 4.74 -12.17 -5.44
N LEU A 269 4.80 -11.46 -6.57
CA LEU A 269 6.04 -11.20 -7.29
C LEU A 269 7.00 -10.36 -6.46
N GLY A 270 6.50 -9.29 -5.82
CA GLY A 270 7.32 -8.46 -4.95
C GLY A 270 7.88 -9.19 -3.73
N LEU A 271 7.10 -10.10 -3.13
CA LEU A 271 7.56 -10.98 -2.05
C LEU A 271 8.61 -11.98 -2.54
N ALA A 272 8.39 -12.61 -3.69
CA ALA A 272 9.35 -13.56 -4.25
C ALA A 272 10.72 -12.93 -4.52
N LEU A 273 10.75 -11.66 -4.93
CA LEU A 273 11.99 -10.91 -5.14
C LEU A 273 12.73 -10.56 -3.83
N GLY A 274 12.03 -10.46 -2.71
CA GLY A 274 12.64 -10.18 -1.40
C GLY A 274 13.41 -11.36 -0.82
N SER A 275 13.10 -12.60 -1.20
CA SER A 275 13.81 -13.80 -0.77
C SER A 275 15.10 -14.09 -1.57
N ALA A 276 15.36 -13.31 -2.61
CA ALA A 276 16.52 -13.47 -3.50
C ALA A 276 17.67 -12.48 -3.19
N ALA A 277 17.54 -11.70 -2.11
CA ALA A 277 18.52 -10.70 -1.68
C ALA A 277 19.43 -11.23 -0.56
#